data_f04cbf209ebfb8ef9df1acd73f407097
#
_entry.id   f04cbf209ebfb8ef9df1acd73f407097
#
_cell.length_a   1.000
_cell.length_b   1.000
_cell.length_c   1.000
_cell.angle_alpha   90.00
_cell.angle_beta   90.00
_cell.angle_gamma   90.00
#
_symmetry.space_group_name_H-M   'P 1'
#
loop_
_entity.id
_entity.type
_entity.pdbx_description
1 polymer ?
#
loop_
_entity_poly.entity_id
_entity_poly.type
_entity_poly.pdbx_seq_one_letter_code
_entity_poly.pdbx_strand_id
1 'polypeptide(L)'
;MRCIVELHHRTFLCLFVFFSLLPASQSLAATWREVQSPHFRVVTDGSEHDGRDVAKEFEQMRSVFAVRFNNPAVEAGAPILVIAVRESGLQSLPPYLWKQREKVAGEFFPGWERQFAMVRLDTFGDLNQVVVFHEYAHSVLHANIHWLPAWLDDGMAEFYAYTRFQGDRILIGAPSIRLRHLKEQPLTPIAEILRNPNPNFGVDTNRADLFSGEAWLIVHYMTFGDNMGGGAKLNKFISLLETRTPQLEAFQQVFGDPKAFDKDLSIYESHFTMAAGVLPPLPKLETNSYSAKMLTAAETDYAIGSFDIGAHDHAAAAEHFRAAESADPALAGPHEELGFLAWRDGKDEEARAEWQKAVAADPSFYRSAFALLMTGTPLRDQTPQQLRETQTALEALKEKAPRFAPIFVQLAMVQWRLGSMNSAYKSSLEAERLEPWRAGYHLLTGHLLMNGHQQKLAGESSRLVASRWPGSDHDEAVDLWNLLPNDARGDGPPLTLSFPADATVVRGTIVSSVCDKGLSLVIQPEAVNAAPVKVQSSGRYERGFSDTLWVGRDHFTACFHIAGLQAVVAYKAEGTEPAKLLVLEVRDDLPDQKRTATAPTTANVAKPQPSNP
;
A
#
# COMPACT_ATOMS: atom_id res chain seq x y z
N MET A 1 -35.91 87.20 7.16
CA MET A 1 -37.07 87.23 6.25
C MET A 1 -37.11 85.89 5.57
N ARG A 2 -37.90 85.03 6.03
CA ARG A 2 -39.20 84.52 5.51
C ARG A 2 -39.12 83.88 4.17
N CYS A 3 -39.46 82.59 4.19
CA CYS A 3 -40.12 81.75 3.17
C CYS A 3 -39.11 81.07 2.19
N ILE A 4 -39.10 79.79 1.95
CA ILE A 4 -40.25 78.87 1.72
C ILE A 4 -39.74 77.44 2.05
N VAL A 5 -40.58 76.73 2.77
CA VAL A 5 -40.62 75.31 2.96
C VAL A 5 -41.37 74.66 1.79
N GLU A 6 -41.14 73.35 1.55
CA GLU A 6 -41.85 72.45 0.66
C GLU A 6 -41.33 72.35 -0.79
N LEU A 7 -40.51 71.27 -1.01
CA LEU A 7 -40.69 70.32 -2.13
C LEU A 7 -39.56 69.25 -2.11
N HIS A 8 -39.63 68.30 -1.23
CA HIS A 8 -38.72 67.14 -1.33
C HIS A 8 -39.35 65.88 -0.73
N HIS A 9 -40.44 65.43 -1.31
CA HIS A 9 -41.08 64.18 -0.91
C HIS A 9 -41.64 63.34 -2.05
N ARG A 10 -41.02 63.28 -3.20
CA ARG A 10 -41.47 62.39 -4.30
C ARG A 10 -40.39 61.82 -5.24
N THR A 11 -39.12 61.72 -4.84
CA THR A 11 -38.07 61.18 -5.72
C THR A 11 -37.23 60.06 -5.09
N PHE A 12 -37.76 59.34 -4.08
CA PHE A 12 -37.02 58.29 -3.41
C PHE A 12 -37.62 56.86 -3.54
N LEU A 13 -38.56 56.68 -4.49
CA LEU A 13 -39.22 55.37 -4.65
C LEU A 13 -38.96 54.66 -5.98
N CYS A 14 -37.98 55.09 -6.79
CA CYS A 14 -37.67 54.44 -8.07
C CYS A 14 -36.25 53.91 -8.21
N LEU A 15 -35.45 53.87 -7.12
CA LEU A 15 -34.06 53.36 -7.19
C LEU A 15 -33.83 52.03 -6.46
N PHE A 16 -34.90 51.33 -6.07
CA PHE A 16 -34.76 50.04 -5.31
C PHE A 16 -35.20 48.80 -6.08
N VAL A 17 -35.50 48.87 -7.38
CA VAL A 17 -35.98 47.73 -8.18
C VAL A 17 -34.93 47.24 -9.22
N PHE A 18 -33.74 47.85 -9.30
CA PHE A 18 -32.75 47.46 -10.31
C PHE A 18 -31.52 46.71 -9.76
N PHE A 19 -31.57 46.19 -8.52
CA PHE A 19 -30.42 45.50 -7.91
C PHE A 19 -30.65 44.00 -7.68
N SER A 20 -31.59 43.36 -8.35
CA SER A 20 -31.88 41.93 -8.14
C SER A 20 -31.75 41.07 -9.40
N LEU A 21 -30.93 41.49 -10.36
CA LEU A 21 -30.54 40.64 -11.50
C LEU A 21 -29.03 40.76 -11.75
N LEU A 22 -28.21 40.51 -10.72
CA LEU A 22 -26.90 39.98 -10.96
C LEU A 22 -27.09 38.50 -11.33
N PRO A 23 -26.66 38.06 -12.53
CA PRO A 23 -26.60 36.64 -12.79
C PRO A 23 -25.73 36.06 -11.69
N ALA A 24 -26.27 35.13 -10.91
CA ALA A 24 -25.44 34.24 -10.13
C ALA A 24 -24.40 33.71 -11.12
N SER A 25 -23.14 34.06 -10.91
CA SER A 25 -22.03 33.44 -11.61
C SER A 25 -22.15 31.96 -11.27
N GLN A 26 -22.79 31.19 -12.15
CA GLN A 26 -22.67 29.76 -12.09
C GLN A 26 -21.17 29.52 -12.24
N SER A 27 -20.49 29.25 -11.14
CA SER A 27 -19.22 28.57 -11.17
C SER A 27 -19.47 27.39 -12.10
N LEU A 28 -18.88 27.42 -13.27
CA LEU A 28 -18.86 26.27 -14.16
C LEU A 28 -18.15 25.19 -13.36
N ALA A 29 -18.93 24.35 -12.70
CA ALA A 29 -18.40 23.18 -12.04
C ALA A 29 -17.53 22.45 -13.07
N ALA A 30 -16.31 22.11 -12.69
CA ALA A 30 -15.40 21.39 -13.57
C ALA A 30 -16.12 20.15 -14.12
N THR A 31 -16.14 20.00 -15.42
CA THR A 31 -16.78 18.85 -16.06
C THR A 31 -15.81 17.70 -16.05
N TRP A 32 -16.11 16.70 -15.22
CA TRP A 32 -15.27 15.51 -15.11
C TRP A 32 -15.65 14.44 -16.14
N ARG A 33 -14.66 13.71 -16.59
CA ARG A 33 -14.78 12.62 -17.54
C ARG A 33 -14.09 11.39 -17.01
N GLU A 34 -14.55 10.25 -17.45
CA GLU A 34 -13.88 8.97 -17.25
C GLU A 34 -13.44 8.41 -18.59
N VAL A 35 -12.20 7.97 -18.67
CA VAL A 35 -11.68 7.13 -19.75
C VAL A 35 -11.26 5.81 -19.12
N GLN A 36 -11.82 4.72 -19.61
CA GLN A 36 -11.51 3.38 -19.12
C GLN A 36 -10.78 2.58 -20.20
N SER A 37 -9.58 2.15 -19.87
CA SER A 37 -8.80 1.13 -20.55
C SER A 37 -9.01 -0.24 -19.88
N PRO A 38 -8.42 -1.32 -20.39
CA PRO A 38 -8.57 -2.64 -19.78
C PRO A 38 -8.13 -2.73 -18.30
N HIS A 39 -7.12 -1.92 -17.87
CA HIS A 39 -6.52 -2.04 -16.55
C HIS A 39 -6.54 -0.73 -15.75
N PHE A 40 -6.93 0.39 -16.37
CA PHE A 40 -6.92 1.70 -15.73
C PHE A 40 -8.24 2.43 -15.95
N ARG A 41 -8.71 3.08 -14.90
CA ARG A 41 -9.86 3.96 -14.90
C ARG A 41 -9.36 5.39 -14.65
N VAL A 42 -9.27 6.19 -15.70
CA VAL A 42 -8.75 7.56 -15.64
C VAL A 42 -9.92 8.53 -15.49
N VAL A 43 -9.97 9.26 -14.38
CA VAL A 43 -10.95 10.31 -14.11
C VAL A 43 -10.26 11.65 -14.20
N THR A 44 -10.77 12.57 -15.04
CA THR A 44 -10.06 13.81 -15.37
C THR A 44 -10.99 15.01 -15.49
N ASP A 45 -10.50 16.19 -15.06
CA ASP A 45 -11.06 17.52 -15.37
C ASP A 45 -10.57 18.07 -16.71
N GLY A 46 -9.65 17.33 -17.39
CA GLY A 46 -9.13 17.63 -18.70
C GLY A 46 -10.04 17.19 -19.84
N SER A 47 -9.50 17.19 -21.06
CA SER A 47 -10.19 16.67 -22.24
C SER A 47 -10.22 15.14 -22.27
N GLU A 48 -11.07 14.55 -23.11
CA GLU A 48 -11.04 13.13 -23.39
C GLU A 48 -9.69 12.66 -23.94
N HIS A 49 -9.04 13.51 -24.74
CA HIS A 49 -7.71 13.24 -25.27
C HIS A 49 -6.68 13.13 -24.15
N ASP A 50 -6.68 14.07 -23.19
CA ASP A 50 -5.79 14.01 -22.02
C ASP A 50 -5.99 12.69 -21.24
N GLY A 51 -7.24 12.30 -20.99
CA GLY A 51 -7.54 11.04 -20.32
C GLY A 51 -7.09 9.79 -21.09
N ARG A 52 -7.22 9.79 -22.41
CA ARG A 52 -6.73 8.69 -23.26
C ARG A 52 -5.22 8.61 -23.30
N ASP A 53 -4.52 9.73 -23.29
CA ASP A 53 -3.07 9.77 -23.26
C ASP A 53 -2.53 9.21 -21.94
N VAL A 54 -3.11 9.64 -20.81
CA VAL A 54 -2.75 9.09 -19.48
C VAL A 54 -3.02 7.58 -19.44
N ALA A 55 -4.20 7.12 -19.86
CA ALA A 55 -4.52 5.69 -19.89
C ALA A 55 -3.53 4.90 -20.78
N LYS A 56 -3.16 5.47 -21.93
CA LYS A 56 -2.17 4.86 -22.83
C LYS A 56 -0.79 4.74 -22.18
N GLU A 57 -0.32 5.75 -21.49
CA GLU A 57 0.99 5.74 -20.83
C GLU A 57 1.06 4.66 -19.74
N PHE A 58 0.02 4.54 -18.92
CA PHE A 58 -0.07 3.48 -17.92
C PHE A 58 -0.14 2.09 -18.58
N GLU A 59 -0.93 1.90 -19.63
CA GLU A 59 -1.00 0.62 -20.37
C GLU A 59 0.34 0.28 -21.04
N GLN A 60 1.07 1.27 -21.53
CA GLN A 60 2.42 1.06 -22.08
C GLN A 60 3.38 0.59 -20.97
N MET A 61 3.38 1.26 -19.81
CA MET A 61 4.22 0.86 -18.68
C MET A 61 3.86 -0.55 -18.17
N ARG A 62 2.57 -0.83 -18.06
CA ARG A 62 2.07 -2.18 -17.75
C ARG A 62 2.59 -3.23 -18.73
N SER A 63 2.58 -2.92 -20.02
CA SER A 63 3.04 -3.84 -21.06
C SER A 63 4.54 -4.15 -20.94
N VAL A 64 5.35 -3.19 -20.46
CA VAL A 64 6.78 -3.44 -20.12
C VAL A 64 6.88 -4.53 -19.08
N PHE A 65 6.11 -4.45 -18.01
CA PHE A 65 6.11 -5.46 -16.94
C PHE A 65 5.52 -6.80 -17.38
N ALA A 66 4.44 -6.78 -18.17
CA ALA A 66 3.84 -8.00 -18.71
C ALA A 66 4.86 -8.82 -19.51
N VAL A 67 5.66 -8.14 -20.34
CA VAL A 67 6.76 -8.77 -21.09
C VAL A 67 7.88 -9.20 -20.13
N ARG A 68 8.25 -8.38 -19.17
CA ARG A 68 9.34 -8.64 -18.23
C ARG A 68 9.10 -9.87 -17.37
N PHE A 69 7.88 -10.04 -16.87
CA PHE A 69 7.47 -11.17 -16.02
C PHE A 69 6.89 -12.33 -16.81
N ASN A 70 6.74 -12.19 -18.13
CA ASN A 70 6.01 -13.14 -18.97
C ASN A 70 4.63 -13.49 -18.34
N ASN A 71 3.97 -12.48 -17.81
CA ASN A 71 2.71 -12.58 -17.09
C ASN A 71 1.74 -11.49 -17.61
N PRO A 72 0.65 -11.86 -18.32
CA PRO A 72 -0.33 -10.89 -18.76
C PRO A 72 -1.17 -10.29 -17.62
N ALA A 73 -1.13 -10.91 -16.44
CA ALA A 73 -1.87 -10.47 -15.25
C ALA A 73 -0.88 -9.98 -14.17
N VAL A 74 -0.13 -8.94 -14.51
CA VAL A 74 0.93 -8.39 -13.64
C VAL A 74 0.41 -7.67 -12.40
N GLU A 75 -0.86 -7.21 -12.41
CA GLU A 75 -1.49 -6.60 -11.24
C GLU A 75 -2.41 -7.59 -10.52
N ALA A 76 -2.55 -7.38 -9.22
CA ALA A 76 -3.64 -7.95 -8.44
C ALA A 76 -4.82 -6.95 -8.38
N GLY A 77 -6.04 -7.46 -8.31
CA GLY A 77 -7.22 -6.66 -7.97
C GLY A 77 -7.91 -5.97 -9.14
N ALA A 78 -8.64 -4.92 -8.81
CA ALA A 78 -9.46 -4.12 -9.71
C ALA A 78 -8.61 -3.13 -10.54
N PRO A 79 -9.16 -2.57 -11.64
CA PRO A 79 -8.48 -1.52 -12.40
C PRO A 79 -8.06 -0.36 -11.51
N ILE A 80 -6.84 0.15 -11.74
CA ILE A 80 -6.26 1.26 -10.98
C ILE A 80 -7.04 2.53 -11.30
N LEU A 81 -7.50 3.25 -10.26
CA LEU A 81 -8.10 4.56 -10.41
C LEU A 81 -7.00 5.63 -10.51
N VAL A 82 -6.96 6.33 -11.64
CA VAL A 82 -6.03 7.44 -11.89
C VAL A 82 -6.81 8.75 -11.95
N ILE A 83 -6.54 9.67 -11.03
CA ILE A 83 -7.09 11.02 -11.06
C ILE A 83 -6.12 11.92 -11.83
N ALA A 84 -6.46 12.30 -13.05
CA ALA A 84 -5.64 13.13 -13.92
C ALA A 84 -6.18 14.56 -13.93
N VAL A 85 -5.47 15.49 -13.26
CA VAL A 85 -6.00 16.84 -12.99
C VAL A 85 -5.10 17.96 -13.47
N ARG A 86 -5.75 19.07 -13.83
CA ARG A 86 -5.13 20.39 -13.95
C ARG A 86 -5.12 21.09 -12.60
N GLU A 87 -4.47 22.24 -12.53
CA GLU A 87 -4.42 23.08 -11.33
C GLU A 87 -5.84 23.35 -10.75
N SER A 88 -6.83 23.51 -11.62
CA SER A 88 -8.24 23.77 -11.22
C SER A 88 -8.87 22.59 -10.49
N GLY A 89 -8.63 21.37 -10.95
CA GLY A 89 -9.18 20.15 -10.34
C GLY A 89 -8.43 19.70 -9.09
N LEU A 90 -7.18 20.14 -8.95
CA LEU A 90 -6.35 19.78 -7.80
C LEU A 90 -6.95 20.20 -6.45
N GLN A 91 -7.76 21.29 -6.44
CA GLN A 91 -8.43 21.76 -5.22
C GLN A 91 -9.55 20.84 -4.72
N SER A 92 -10.01 19.93 -5.55
CA SER A 92 -10.99 18.89 -5.17
C SER A 92 -10.33 17.70 -4.47
N LEU A 93 -8.99 17.66 -4.39
CA LEU A 93 -8.20 16.59 -3.80
C LEU A 93 -7.65 17.01 -2.43
N PRO A 94 -7.08 16.10 -1.63
CA PRO A 94 -6.56 16.40 -0.31
C PRO A 94 -5.64 17.62 -0.27
N PRO A 95 -5.82 18.52 0.72
CA PRO A 95 -5.14 19.81 0.76
C PRO A 95 -3.61 19.75 0.76
N TYR A 96 -3.01 18.66 1.23
CA TYR A 96 -1.55 18.52 1.23
C TYR A 96 -0.96 18.44 -0.19
N LEU A 97 -1.73 18.02 -1.20
CA LEU A 97 -1.28 17.94 -2.59
C LEU A 97 -1.10 19.31 -3.24
N TRP A 98 -1.75 20.37 -2.71
CA TRP A 98 -1.78 21.67 -3.37
C TRP A 98 -1.55 22.89 -2.47
N LYS A 99 -1.66 22.76 -1.15
CA LYS A 99 -1.41 23.87 -0.21
C LYS A 99 0.08 24.13 0.04
N GLN A 100 0.96 23.21 -0.29
CA GLN A 100 2.39 23.37 -0.11
C GLN A 100 2.98 24.35 -1.13
N ARG A 101 4.18 24.89 -0.83
CA ARG A 101 4.91 25.80 -1.72
C ARG A 101 5.24 25.13 -3.06
N GLU A 102 5.63 23.87 -3.03
CA GLU A 102 5.82 23.03 -4.20
C GLU A 102 4.67 22.04 -4.27
N LYS A 103 3.86 22.16 -5.32
CA LYS A 103 2.71 21.27 -5.53
C LYS A 103 3.20 19.91 -5.95
N VAL A 104 2.56 18.89 -5.43
CA VAL A 104 2.87 17.50 -5.78
C VAL A 104 2.59 17.28 -7.27
N ALA A 105 3.55 16.70 -7.98
CA ALA A 105 3.48 16.46 -9.41
C ALA A 105 2.69 15.18 -9.77
N GLY A 106 2.78 14.19 -8.91
CA GLY A 106 2.07 12.92 -8.97
C GLY A 106 2.12 12.25 -7.62
N GLU A 107 1.19 11.34 -7.38
CA GLU A 107 1.09 10.55 -6.15
C GLU A 107 0.55 9.17 -6.51
N PHE A 108 0.94 8.15 -5.77
CA PHE A 108 0.42 6.80 -5.94
C PHE A 108 0.18 6.17 -4.57
N PHE A 109 -0.98 5.59 -4.39
CA PHE A 109 -1.35 4.87 -3.17
C PHE A 109 -1.51 3.39 -3.49
N PRO A 110 -0.51 2.58 -3.15
CA PRO A 110 -0.63 1.14 -3.26
C PRO A 110 -1.68 0.65 -2.27
N GLY A 111 -2.65 -0.07 -2.76
CA GLY A 111 -3.66 -0.76 -1.97
C GLY A 111 -3.69 -2.24 -2.32
N TRP A 112 -4.24 -3.05 -1.44
CA TRP A 112 -4.28 -4.50 -1.63
C TRP A 112 -5.17 -4.90 -2.80
N GLU A 113 -6.34 -4.33 -2.86
CA GLU A 113 -7.38 -4.65 -3.82
C GLU A 113 -7.65 -3.50 -4.77
N ARG A 114 -7.47 -2.28 -4.30
CA ARG A 114 -7.66 -1.05 -5.06
C ARG A 114 -6.43 -0.18 -4.92
N GLN A 115 -5.99 0.35 -6.03
CA GLN A 115 -4.84 1.22 -6.12
C GLN A 115 -5.27 2.54 -6.72
N PHE A 116 -4.63 3.61 -6.29
CA PHE A 116 -4.99 4.96 -6.66
C PHE A 116 -3.75 5.72 -7.10
N ALA A 117 -3.88 6.48 -8.18
CA ALA A 117 -2.84 7.38 -8.64
C ALA A 117 -3.41 8.78 -8.88
N MET A 118 -2.58 9.79 -8.72
CA MET A 118 -2.86 11.14 -9.19
C MET A 118 -1.73 11.59 -10.09
N VAL A 119 -2.08 12.20 -11.22
CA VAL A 119 -1.13 12.83 -12.14
C VAL A 119 -1.58 14.24 -12.48
N ARG A 120 -0.64 15.16 -12.60
CA ARG A 120 -0.93 16.52 -13.05
C ARG A 120 -0.75 16.65 -14.55
N LEU A 121 -1.78 17.17 -15.22
CA LEU A 121 -1.80 17.38 -16.67
C LEU A 121 -1.05 18.66 -17.11
N ASP A 122 -0.85 19.61 -16.19
CA ASP A 122 -0.34 20.96 -16.46
C ASP A 122 1.11 21.18 -16.01
N THR A 123 1.80 20.15 -15.55
CA THR A 123 3.21 20.24 -15.19
C THR A 123 4.09 19.84 -16.37
N PHE A 124 5.14 20.64 -16.59
CA PHE A 124 6.08 20.40 -17.67
C PHE A 124 7.17 19.40 -17.25
N GLY A 125 7.38 18.37 -18.09
CA GLY A 125 8.51 17.45 -18.02
C GLY A 125 8.20 16.07 -17.45
N ASP A 126 9.19 15.17 -17.58
CA ASP A 126 9.10 13.74 -17.28
C ASP A 126 9.00 13.39 -15.78
N LEU A 127 9.15 14.37 -14.88
CA LEU A 127 9.24 14.10 -13.43
C LEU A 127 7.93 13.55 -12.83
N ASN A 128 6.78 13.94 -13.35
CA ASN A 128 5.49 13.45 -12.87
C ASN A 128 5.31 11.96 -13.12
N GLN A 129 5.70 11.54 -14.31
CA GLN A 129 5.65 10.14 -14.72
C GLN A 129 6.63 9.30 -13.89
N VAL A 130 7.82 9.84 -13.58
CA VAL A 130 8.84 9.13 -12.80
C VAL A 130 8.31 8.74 -11.43
N VAL A 131 7.69 9.67 -10.68
CA VAL A 131 7.14 9.38 -9.34
C VAL A 131 6.06 8.30 -9.44
N VAL A 132 5.08 8.49 -10.32
CA VAL A 132 3.95 7.55 -10.44
C VAL A 132 4.40 6.18 -10.95
N PHE A 133 5.34 6.15 -11.90
CA PHE A 133 5.88 4.88 -12.41
C PHE A 133 6.78 4.17 -11.41
N HIS A 134 7.46 4.90 -10.53
CA HIS A 134 8.22 4.34 -9.41
C HIS A 134 7.29 3.55 -8.48
N GLU A 135 6.22 4.20 -8.02
CA GLU A 135 5.25 3.59 -7.11
C GLU A 135 4.45 2.45 -7.78
N TYR A 136 4.07 2.65 -9.04
CA TYR A 136 3.44 1.59 -9.83
C TYR A 136 4.38 0.38 -10.01
N ALA A 137 5.68 0.62 -10.20
CA ALA A 137 6.66 -0.46 -10.28
C ALA A 137 6.71 -1.28 -8.98
N HIS A 138 6.73 -0.65 -7.81
CA HIS A 138 6.63 -1.36 -6.52
C HIS A 138 5.39 -2.25 -6.47
N SER A 139 4.24 -1.72 -6.85
CA SER A 139 2.99 -2.49 -6.87
C SER A 139 3.08 -3.74 -7.75
N VAL A 140 3.65 -3.59 -8.95
CA VAL A 140 3.82 -4.72 -9.87
C VAL A 140 4.90 -5.70 -9.39
N LEU A 141 6.01 -5.20 -8.85
CA LEU A 141 7.07 -6.05 -8.29
C LEU A 141 6.53 -6.93 -7.18
N HIS A 142 5.79 -6.35 -6.23
CA HIS A 142 5.21 -7.07 -5.10
C HIS A 142 4.15 -8.10 -5.55
N ALA A 143 3.41 -7.83 -6.61
CA ALA A 143 2.44 -8.78 -7.16
C ALA A 143 3.08 -9.98 -7.88
N ASN A 144 4.34 -9.87 -8.30
CA ASN A 144 5.01 -10.88 -9.14
C ASN A 144 6.23 -11.53 -8.50
N ILE A 145 6.80 -10.95 -7.44
CA ILE A 145 7.97 -11.47 -6.72
C ILE A 145 7.60 -11.61 -5.25
N HIS A 146 7.77 -12.81 -4.71
CA HIS A 146 7.32 -13.12 -3.35
C HIS A 146 7.99 -12.27 -2.27
N TRP A 147 9.23 -11.90 -2.47
CA TRP A 147 9.96 -11.03 -1.56
C TRP A 147 11.19 -10.42 -2.22
N LEU A 148 11.38 -9.13 -1.97
CA LEU A 148 12.59 -8.39 -2.31
C LEU A 148 13.12 -7.67 -1.05
N PRO A 149 14.46 -7.60 -0.86
CA PRO A 149 15.00 -6.68 0.14
C PRO A 149 14.80 -5.24 -0.31
N ALA A 150 14.63 -4.30 0.62
CA ALA A 150 14.26 -2.91 0.33
C ALA A 150 15.16 -2.24 -0.72
N TRP A 151 16.49 -2.46 -0.67
CA TRP A 151 17.41 -1.88 -1.65
C TRP A 151 17.17 -2.39 -3.09
N LEU A 152 16.78 -3.65 -3.23
CA LEU A 152 16.54 -4.23 -4.56
C LEU A 152 15.15 -3.85 -5.09
N ASP A 153 14.17 -3.79 -4.21
CA ASP A 153 12.82 -3.33 -4.51
C ASP A 153 12.85 -1.87 -4.98
N ASP A 154 13.41 -0.98 -4.18
CA ASP A 154 13.56 0.44 -4.52
C ASP A 154 14.44 0.66 -5.76
N GLY A 155 15.55 -0.06 -5.87
CA GLY A 155 16.43 0.02 -7.03
C GLY A 155 15.78 -0.43 -8.34
N MET A 156 14.93 -1.47 -8.30
CA MET A 156 14.16 -1.91 -9.45
C MET A 156 13.03 -0.91 -9.78
N ALA A 157 12.33 -0.40 -8.79
CA ALA A 157 11.30 0.61 -8.98
C ALA A 157 11.89 1.87 -9.62
N GLU A 158 12.99 2.38 -9.09
CA GLU A 158 13.71 3.54 -9.64
C GLU A 158 14.25 3.26 -11.06
N PHE A 159 14.73 2.04 -11.34
CA PHE A 159 15.19 1.64 -12.66
C PHE A 159 14.06 1.68 -13.70
N TYR A 160 12.86 1.19 -13.37
CA TYR A 160 11.71 1.21 -14.26
C TYR A 160 11.02 2.58 -14.32
N ALA A 161 11.10 3.40 -13.28
CA ALA A 161 10.53 4.74 -13.25
C ALA A 161 11.02 5.63 -14.40
N TYR A 162 12.28 5.45 -14.81
CA TYR A 162 12.88 6.20 -15.92
C TYR A 162 12.67 5.52 -17.28
N THR A 163 11.64 4.70 -17.44
CA THR A 163 11.24 4.17 -18.75
C THR A 163 10.77 5.29 -19.66
N ARG A 164 11.22 5.28 -20.91
CA ARG A 164 10.86 6.30 -21.91
C ARG A 164 10.30 5.67 -23.16
N PHE A 165 9.16 6.17 -23.58
CA PHE A 165 8.48 5.75 -24.80
C PHE A 165 8.79 6.74 -25.93
N GLN A 166 9.54 6.31 -26.94
CA GLN A 166 9.98 7.14 -28.08
C GLN A 166 9.50 6.49 -29.39
N GLY A 167 8.25 6.70 -29.76
CA GLY A 167 7.62 5.98 -30.86
C GLY A 167 7.61 4.47 -30.61
N ASP A 168 8.23 3.70 -31.51
CA ASP A 168 8.34 2.24 -31.35
C ASP A 168 9.53 1.80 -30.46
N ARG A 169 10.33 2.74 -29.97
CA ARG A 169 11.48 2.44 -29.12
C ARG A 169 11.12 2.67 -27.66
N ILE A 170 11.42 1.68 -26.84
CA ILE A 170 11.22 1.75 -25.40
C ILE A 170 12.58 1.65 -24.74
N LEU A 171 12.95 2.68 -24.02
CA LEU A 171 14.20 2.76 -23.27
C LEU A 171 13.90 2.49 -21.80
N ILE A 172 14.63 1.54 -21.20
CA ILE A 172 14.56 1.23 -19.76
C ILE A 172 15.87 1.53 -19.07
N GLY A 173 15.81 1.86 -17.79
CA GLY A 173 17.01 2.17 -17.00
C GLY A 173 17.70 3.45 -17.48
N ALA A 174 16.97 4.45 -18.00
CA ALA A 174 17.57 5.74 -18.25
C ALA A 174 18.08 6.35 -16.93
N PRO A 175 19.14 7.20 -16.96
CA PRO A 175 19.79 7.71 -15.76
C PRO A 175 18.83 8.42 -14.81
N SER A 176 18.85 8.02 -13.55
CA SER A 176 18.10 8.68 -12.47
C SER A 176 18.67 10.07 -12.18
N ILE A 177 17.81 11.04 -11.89
CA ILE A 177 18.21 12.37 -11.43
C ILE A 177 18.98 12.31 -10.09
N ARG A 178 18.73 11.26 -9.28
CA ARG A 178 19.39 11.04 -7.99
C ARG A 178 20.88 10.72 -8.11
N LEU A 179 21.36 10.27 -9.27
CA LEU A 179 22.80 10.01 -9.53
C LEU A 179 23.71 11.19 -9.26
N ARG A 180 23.22 12.41 -9.40
CA ARG A 180 24.03 13.60 -9.08
C ARG A 180 24.44 13.68 -7.61
N HIS A 181 23.62 13.14 -6.71
CA HIS A 181 23.91 13.12 -5.28
C HIS A 181 24.98 12.08 -4.92
N LEU A 182 25.13 11.01 -5.70
CA LEU A 182 26.16 9.98 -5.47
C LEU A 182 27.57 10.52 -5.69
N LYS A 183 27.76 11.44 -6.63
CA LYS A 183 29.09 11.97 -6.97
C LYS A 183 29.79 12.74 -5.83
N GLU A 184 29.06 13.07 -4.79
CA GLU A 184 29.57 13.85 -3.66
C GLU A 184 29.94 12.99 -2.45
N GLN A 185 29.66 11.68 -2.49
CA GLN A 185 29.83 10.75 -1.37
C GLN A 185 30.36 9.40 -1.84
N PRO A 186 31.17 8.68 -1.02
CA PRO A 186 31.58 7.32 -1.34
C PRO A 186 30.36 6.39 -1.31
N LEU A 187 30.33 5.42 -2.24
CA LEU A 187 29.30 4.39 -2.27
C LEU A 187 29.33 3.53 -0.99
N THR A 188 28.16 3.13 -0.53
CA THR A 188 28.03 2.18 0.58
C THR A 188 28.50 0.80 0.13
N PRO A 189 29.40 0.12 0.88
CA PRO A 189 29.85 -1.22 0.53
C PRO A 189 28.66 -2.18 0.37
N ILE A 190 28.62 -2.95 -0.71
CA ILE A 190 27.50 -3.87 -0.99
C ILE A 190 27.26 -4.85 0.16
N ALA A 191 28.33 -5.31 0.83
CA ALA A 191 28.21 -6.20 1.97
C ALA A 191 27.48 -5.58 3.16
N GLU A 192 27.48 -4.26 3.30
CA GLU A 192 26.71 -3.53 4.31
C GLU A 192 25.24 -3.43 3.90
N ILE A 193 24.96 -3.09 2.63
CA ILE A 193 23.60 -3.07 2.06
C ILE A 193 22.93 -4.43 2.22
N LEU A 194 23.64 -5.53 1.89
CA LEU A 194 23.10 -6.88 2.01
C LEU A 194 22.83 -7.35 3.45
N ARG A 195 23.46 -6.72 4.46
CA ARG A 195 23.20 -7.04 5.87
C ARG A 195 22.06 -6.25 6.47
N ASN A 196 21.71 -5.12 5.88
CA ASN A 196 20.62 -4.26 6.34
C ASN A 196 19.45 -4.31 5.36
N PRO A 197 18.55 -5.31 5.49
CA PRO A 197 17.47 -5.51 4.54
C PRO A 197 16.43 -4.38 4.56
N ASN A 198 16.33 -3.63 5.66
CA ASN A 198 15.37 -2.54 5.84
C ASN A 198 16.07 -1.30 6.41
N PRO A 199 16.79 -0.53 5.59
CA PRO A 199 17.40 0.70 6.03
C PRO A 199 16.31 1.71 6.42
N ASN A 200 16.45 2.29 7.60
CA ASN A 200 15.55 3.32 8.08
C ASN A 200 16.22 4.69 7.93
N PHE A 201 15.70 5.52 7.04
CA PHE A 201 16.21 6.88 6.80
C PHE A 201 15.42 7.94 7.59
N GLY A 202 14.32 7.55 8.21
CA GLY A 202 13.44 8.48 8.93
C GLY A 202 12.96 9.58 8.00
N VAL A 203 13.21 10.83 8.43
CA VAL A 203 12.85 12.04 7.65
C VAL A 203 14.02 12.64 6.88
N ASP A 204 15.17 11.97 6.86
CA ASP A 204 16.32 12.43 6.10
C ASP A 204 16.12 12.11 4.60
N THR A 205 15.46 13.03 3.91
CA THR A 205 15.20 12.91 2.47
C THR A 205 16.49 12.81 1.65
N ASN A 206 17.59 13.44 2.10
CA ASN A 206 18.87 13.34 1.41
C ASN A 206 19.44 11.92 1.50
N ARG A 207 19.31 11.26 2.66
CA ARG A 207 19.73 9.86 2.81
C ARG A 207 18.82 8.91 2.04
N ALA A 208 17.53 9.18 1.99
CA ALA A 208 16.59 8.42 1.17
C ALA A 208 16.93 8.55 -0.32
N ASP A 209 17.17 9.76 -0.81
CA ASP A 209 17.58 10.01 -2.19
C ASP A 209 18.93 9.36 -2.54
N LEU A 210 19.89 9.38 -1.61
CA LEU A 210 21.17 8.68 -1.78
C LEU A 210 20.96 7.17 -1.89
N PHE A 211 20.14 6.59 -1.01
CA PHE A 211 19.84 5.17 -1.03
C PHE A 211 19.17 4.75 -2.33
N SER A 212 18.14 5.47 -2.77
CA SER A 212 17.45 5.18 -4.04
C SER A 212 18.40 5.34 -5.24
N GLY A 213 19.29 6.33 -5.18
CA GLY A 213 20.34 6.51 -6.19
C GLY A 213 21.34 5.37 -6.22
N GLU A 214 21.84 4.90 -5.06
CA GLU A 214 22.74 3.74 -4.95
C GLU A 214 22.02 2.46 -5.39
N ALA A 215 20.80 2.24 -4.95
CA ALA A 215 19.98 1.09 -5.31
C ALA A 215 19.75 1.03 -6.83
N TRP A 216 19.41 2.17 -7.45
CA TRP A 216 19.32 2.28 -8.91
C TRP A 216 20.64 1.92 -9.58
N LEU A 217 21.77 2.47 -9.13
CA LEU A 217 23.09 2.23 -9.70
C LEU A 217 23.47 0.74 -9.65
N ILE A 218 23.20 0.10 -8.52
CA ILE A 218 23.44 -1.34 -8.33
C ILE A 218 22.61 -2.17 -9.30
N VAL A 219 21.30 -1.93 -9.37
CA VAL A 219 20.38 -2.63 -10.29
C VAL A 219 20.77 -2.38 -11.74
N HIS A 220 21.11 -1.15 -12.07
CA HIS A 220 21.56 -0.77 -13.41
C HIS A 220 22.85 -1.50 -13.80
N TYR A 221 23.84 -1.54 -12.91
CA TYR A 221 25.09 -2.30 -13.11
C TYR A 221 24.81 -3.80 -13.24
N MET A 222 23.99 -4.39 -12.37
CA MET A 222 23.60 -5.80 -12.43
C MET A 222 22.83 -6.13 -13.73
N THR A 223 22.25 -5.14 -14.39
CA THR A 223 21.51 -5.32 -15.65
C THR A 223 22.42 -5.09 -16.87
N PHE A 224 23.19 -3.99 -16.90
CA PHE A 224 23.91 -3.54 -18.10
C PHE A 224 25.44 -3.58 -17.95
N GLY A 225 25.96 -3.84 -16.77
CA GLY A 225 27.41 -3.95 -16.54
C GLY A 225 28.02 -5.11 -17.31
N ASP A 226 29.33 -5.00 -17.53
CA ASP A 226 30.11 -6.06 -18.16
C ASP A 226 29.99 -7.37 -17.36
N ASN A 227 29.84 -8.49 -18.07
CA ASN A 227 29.69 -9.84 -17.48
C ASN A 227 28.41 -10.06 -16.65
N MET A 228 27.40 -9.15 -16.71
CA MET A 228 26.11 -9.33 -16.02
C MET A 228 25.09 -10.12 -16.85
N GLY A 229 25.38 -10.33 -18.12
CA GLY A 229 24.55 -11.15 -19.02
C GLY A 229 23.20 -10.53 -19.33
N GLY A 230 23.12 -9.19 -19.43
CA GLY A 230 21.88 -8.48 -19.72
C GLY A 230 20.79 -8.71 -18.65
N GLY A 231 21.20 -8.74 -17.38
CA GLY A 231 20.30 -8.98 -16.25
C GLY A 231 20.08 -10.47 -15.89
N ALA A 232 20.71 -11.40 -16.61
CA ALA A 232 20.58 -12.84 -16.29
C ALA A 232 21.06 -13.18 -14.87
N LYS A 233 22.16 -12.55 -14.42
CA LYS A 233 22.65 -12.71 -13.06
C LYS A 233 21.69 -12.11 -12.03
N LEU A 234 21.12 -10.94 -12.29
CA LEU A 234 20.10 -10.34 -11.43
C LEU A 234 18.88 -11.27 -11.28
N ASN A 235 18.39 -11.84 -12.37
CA ASN A 235 17.29 -12.79 -12.33
C ASN A 235 17.63 -14.05 -11.51
N LYS A 236 18.86 -14.57 -11.66
CA LYS A 236 19.32 -15.71 -10.85
C LYS A 236 19.43 -15.36 -9.37
N PHE A 237 19.87 -14.16 -9.05
CA PHE A 237 19.93 -13.68 -7.66
C PHE A 237 18.54 -13.59 -7.06
N ILE A 238 17.57 -12.96 -7.75
CA ILE A 238 16.16 -12.89 -7.32
C ILE A 238 15.60 -14.30 -7.09
N SER A 239 15.83 -15.24 -8.02
CA SER A 239 15.37 -16.63 -7.88
C SER A 239 15.96 -17.35 -6.66
N LEU A 240 17.21 -17.08 -6.29
CA LEU A 240 17.80 -17.60 -5.05
C LEU A 240 17.17 -17.00 -3.80
N LEU A 241 16.85 -15.69 -3.83
CA LEU A 241 16.13 -15.04 -2.73
C LEU A 241 14.73 -15.62 -2.56
N GLU A 242 14.01 -15.90 -3.65
CA GLU A 242 12.70 -16.56 -3.61
C GLU A 242 12.78 -17.97 -3.03
N THR A 243 13.88 -18.71 -3.28
CA THR A 243 14.13 -20.03 -2.71
C THR A 243 14.77 -20.00 -1.30
N ARG A 244 14.69 -18.85 -0.62
CA ARG A 244 15.10 -18.62 0.77
C ARG A 244 16.61 -18.64 1.02
N THR A 245 17.43 -18.51 -0.02
CA THR A 245 18.89 -18.39 0.16
C THR A 245 19.19 -17.03 0.84
N PRO A 246 19.97 -16.98 1.92
CA PRO A 246 20.37 -15.72 2.55
C PRO A 246 21.01 -14.75 1.56
N GLN A 247 20.71 -13.45 1.67
CA GLN A 247 21.13 -12.44 0.67
C GLN A 247 22.62 -12.48 0.34
N LEU A 248 23.49 -12.51 1.37
CA LEU A 248 24.94 -12.51 1.18
C LEU A 248 25.41 -13.80 0.48
N GLU A 249 24.83 -14.93 0.83
CA GLU A 249 25.15 -16.22 0.20
C GLU A 249 24.68 -16.24 -1.26
N ALA A 250 23.44 -15.83 -1.53
CA ALA A 250 22.90 -15.73 -2.89
C ALA A 250 23.76 -14.77 -3.75
N PHE A 251 24.17 -13.64 -3.17
CA PHE A 251 25.04 -12.68 -3.82
C PHE A 251 26.38 -13.29 -4.20
N GLN A 252 27.05 -13.96 -3.25
CA GLN A 252 28.36 -14.61 -3.48
C GLN A 252 28.27 -15.72 -4.53
N GLN A 253 27.20 -16.50 -4.54
CA GLN A 253 26.98 -17.54 -5.55
C GLN A 253 26.83 -16.97 -6.98
N VAL A 254 26.28 -15.77 -7.13
CA VAL A 254 25.97 -15.19 -8.44
C VAL A 254 27.02 -14.19 -8.91
N PHE A 255 27.46 -13.31 -8.01
CA PHE A 255 28.34 -12.17 -8.34
C PHE A 255 29.77 -12.36 -7.82
N GLY A 256 30.00 -13.30 -6.89
CA GLY A 256 31.31 -13.55 -6.32
C GLY A 256 31.66 -12.69 -5.11
N ASP A 257 32.92 -12.25 -5.01
CA ASP A 257 33.39 -11.47 -3.87
C ASP A 257 32.77 -10.07 -3.83
N PRO A 258 32.10 -9.68 -2.73
CA PRO A 258 31.52 -8.35 -2.56
C PRO A 258 32.51 -7.19 -2.77
N LYS A 259 33.79 -7.34 -2.35
CA LYS A 259 34.81 -6.31 -2.53
C LYS A 259 35.20 -6.11 -3.99
N ALA A 260 35.25 -7.21 -4.76
CA ALA A 260 35.49 -7.12 -6.19
C ALA A 260 34.33 -6.43 -6.91
N PHE A 261 33.09 -6.75 -6.50
CA PHE A 261 31.89 -6.09 -7.00
C PHE A 261 31.91 -4.58 -6.72
N ASP A 262 32.23 -4.17 -5.47
CA ASP A 262 32.31 -2.75 -5.09
C ASP A 262 33.32 -1.98 -5.95
N LYS A 263 34.47 -2.59 -6.24
CA LYS A 263 35.48 -2.00 -7.12
C LYS A 263 34.94 -1.79 -8.54
N ASP A 264 34.30 -2.81 -9.11
CA ASP A 264 33.76 -2.76 -10.46
C ASP A 264 32.58 -1.78 -10.53
N LEU A 265 31.72 -1.71 -9.49
CA LEU A 265 30.64 -0.74 -9.39
C LEU A 265 31.14 0.70 -9.35
N SER A 266 32.24 0.97 -8.61
CA SER A 266 32.86 2.29 -8.55
C SER A 266 33.45 2.71 -9.91
N ILE A 267 34.03 1.76 -10.68
CA ILE A 267 34.48 2.02 -12.05
C ILE A 267 33.26 2.33 -12.93
N TYR A 268 32.19 1.56 -12.81
CA TYR A 268 30.95 1.77 -13.56
C TYR A 268 30.31 3.12 -13.29
N GLU A 269 30.24 3.54 -12.03
CA GLU A 269 29.76 4.87 -11.63
C GLU A 269 30.54 6.01 -12.28
N SER A 270 31.86 5.83 -12.46
CA SER A 270 32.74 6.84 -13.03
C SER A 270 32.49 7.09 -14.52
N HIS A 271 31.72 6.25 -15.20
CA HIS A 271 31.41 6.45 -16.61
C HIS A 271 30.59 7.70 -16.82
N PHE A 272 30.98 8.49 -17.83
CA PHE A 272 30.31 9.76 -18.13
C PHE A 272 28.88 9.58 -18.66
N THR A 273 28.62 8.45 -19.32
CA THR A 273 27.30 8.10 -19.88
C THR A 273 26.88 6.72 -19.43
N MET A 274 25.67 6.64 -18.88
CA MET A 274 25.04 5.36 -18.58
C MET A 274 24.19 4.91 -19.77
N ALA A 275 24.29 3.63 -20.11
CA ALA A 275 23.49 3.05 -21.19
C ALA A 275 22.04 2.87 -20.76
N ALA A 276 21.10 3.14 -21.65
CA ALA A 276 19.72 2.69 -21.48
C ALA A 276 19.50 1.42 -22.31
N GLY A 277 18.77 0.47 -21.75
CA GLY A 277 18.35 -0.72 -22.50
C GLY A 277 17.27 -0.38 -23.50
N VAL A 278 17.29 -1.03 -24.66
CA VAL A 278 16.23 -0.91 -25.66
C VAL A 278 15.39 -2.20 -25.63
N LEU A 279 14.13 -2.07 -25.26
CA LEU A 279 13.21 -3.20 -25.33
C LEU A 279 12.69 -3.42 -26.76
N PRO A 280 12.34 -4.66 -27.13
CA PRO A 280 11.60 -4.92 -28.35
C PRO A 280 10.28 -4.15 -28.34
N PRO A 281 9.70 -3.86 -29.53
CA PRO A 281 8.39 -3.22 -29.60
C PRO A 281 7.34 -3.98 -28.79
N LEU A 282 6.56 -3.24 -28.00
CA LEU A 282 5.43 -3.80 -27.27
C LEU A 282 4.25 -4.07 -28.21
N PRO A 283 3.31 -4.94 -27.79
CA PRO A 283 2.05 -5.09 -28.48
C PRO A 283 1.37 -3.74 -28.68
N LYS A 284 0.83 -3.50 -29.88
CA LYS A 284 0.15 -2.24 -30.18
C LYS A 284 -1.10 -2.10 -29.32
N LEU A 285 -1.23 -0.96 -28.66
CA LEU A 285 -2.41 -0.63 -27.86
C LEU A 285 -3.53 -0.11 -28.76
N GLU A 286 -4.72 -0.67 -28.61
CA GLU A 286 -5.91 -0.22 -29.32
C GLU A 286 -6.62 0.90 -28.55
N THR A 287 -5.97 2.07 -28.47
CA THR A 287 -6.46 3.21 -27.66
C THR A 287 -7.82 3.74 -28.07
N ASN A 288 -8.22 3.51 -29.32
CA ASN A 288 -9.56 3.87 -29.82
C ASN A 288 -10.68 3.00 -29.18
N SER A 289 -10.34 1.82 -28.65
CA SER A 289 -11.30 0.94 -27.99
C SER A 289 -11.59 1.36 -26.55
N TYR A 290 -10.82 2.30 -25.96
CA TYR A 290 -11.08 2.78 -24.61
C TYR A 290 -12.44 3.47 -24.57
N SER A 291 -13.27 3.11 -23.59
CA SER A 291 -14.54 3.81 -23.39
C SER A 291 -14.32 5.19 -22.78
N ALA A 292 -15.17 6.15 -23.13
CA ALA A 292 -15.14 7.48 -22.53
C ALA A 292 -16.57 7.95 -22.25
N LYS A 293 -16.77 8.57 -21.09
CA LYS A 293 -18.06 9.16 -20.70
C LYS A 293 -17.86 10.41 -19.86
N MET A 294 -18.86 11.29 -19.89
CA MET A 294 -19.01 12.35 -18.91
C MET A 294 -19.49 11.73 -17.60
N LEU A 295 -18.89 12.14 -16.48
CA LEU A 295 -19.35 11.72 -15.17
C LEU A 295 -20.50 12.61 -14.67
N THR A 296 -21.47 12.00 -14.00
CA THR A 296 -22.44 12.69 -13.17
C THR A 296 -21.75 13.26 -11.92
N ALA A 297 -22.44 14.12 -11.18
CA ALA A 297 -21.95 14.61 -9.90
C ALA A 297 -21.69 13.46 -8.93
N ALA A 298 -22.62 12.50 -8.83
CA ALA A 298 -22.48 11.31 -7.98
C ALA A 298 -21.25 10.46 -8.33
N GLU A 299 -21.03 10.19 -9.62
CA GLU A 299 -19.88 9.42 -10.07
C GLU A 299 -18.56 10.15 -9.85
N THR A 300 -18.57 11.49 -9.96
CA THR A 300 -17.39 12.34 -9.68
C THR A 300 -17.04 12.29 -8.20
N ASP A 301 -18.02 12.53 -7.33
CA ASP A 301 -17.82 12.47 -5.88
C ASP A 301 -17.37 11.07 -5.45
N TYR A 302 -17.94 10.01 -6.03
CA TYR A 302 -17.49 8.65 -5.75
C TYR A 302 -16.02 8.41 -6.15
N ALA A 303 -15.58 8.93 -7.30
CA ALA A 303 -14.20 8.77 -7.74
C ALA A 303 -13.21 9.57 -6.87
N ILE A 304 -13.56 10.81 -6.51
CA ILE A 304 -12.72 11.66 -5.63
C ILE A 304 -12.67 11.05 -4.23
N GLY A 305 -13.80 10.69 -3.64
CA GLY A 305 -13.85 10.04 -2.33
C GLY A 305 -13.08 8.71 -2.29
N SER A 306 -13.07 7.94 -3.40
CA SER A 306 -12.25 6.73 -3.51
C SER A 306 -10.75 7.05 -3.48
N PHE A 307 -10.32 8.13 -4.12
CA PHE A 307 -8.94 8.61 -4.03
C PHE A 307 -8.59 9.08 -2.61
N ASP A 308 -9.51 9.78 -1.94
CA ASP A 308 -9.32 10.22 -0.55
C ASP A 308 -9.14 9.04 0.42
N ILE A 309 -9.80 7.90 0.17
CA ILE A 309 -9.52 6.65 0.90
C ILE A 309 -8.06 6.24 0.74
N GLY A 310 -7.54 6.25 -0.49
CA GLY A 310 -6.13 5.96 -0.76
C GLY A 310 -5.19 6.94 -0.05
N ALA A 311 -5.57 8.21 0.01
CA ALA A 311 -4.84 9.28 0.69
C ALA A 311 -5.01 9.28 2.22
N HIS A 312 -5.77 8.33 2.78
CA HIS A 312 -6.12 8.23 4.22
C HIS A 312 -6.90 9.45 4.77
N ASP A 313 -7.48 10.29 3.90
CA ASP A 313 -8.39 11.36 4.32
C ASP A 313 -9.83 10.82 4.40
N HIS A 314 -10.08 10.00 5.43
CA HIS A 314 -11.38 9.34 5.61
C HIS A 314 -12.53 10.32 5.87
N ALA A 315 -12.23 11.50 6.40
CA ALA A 315 -13.24 12.53 6.64
C ALA A 315 -13.72 13.12 5.32
N ALA A 316 -12.81 13.54 4.45
CA ALA A 316 -13.13 14.02 3.11
C ALA A 316 -13.81 12.94 2.26
N ALA A 317 -13.30 11.70 2.31
CA ALA A 317 -13.91 10.55 1.64
C ALA A 317 -15.37 10.36 2.03
N ALA A 318 -15.67 10.41 3.34
CA ALA A 318 -17.03 10.26 3.84
C ALA A 318 -17.96 11.40 3.36
N GLU A 319 -17.47 12.64 3.26
CA GLU A 319 -18.23 13.77 2.71
C GLU A 319 -18.58 13.55 1.24
N HIS A 320 -17.60 13.14 0.42
CA HIS A 320 -17.81 12.84 -0.99
C HIS A 320 -18.77 11.66 -1.20
N PHE A 321 -18.64 10.57 -0.44
CA PHE A 321 -19.54 9.43 -0.58
C PHE A 321 -20.98 9.76 -0.18
N ARG A 322 -21.21 10.58 0.87
CA ARG A 322 -22.54 11.05 1.22
C ARG A 322 -23.14 11.99 0.17
N ALA A 323 -22.31 12.84 -0.45
CA ALA A 323 -22.73 13.67 -1.57
C ALA A 323 -23.14 12.81 -2.77
N ALA A 324 -22.34 11.78 -3.08
CA ALA A 324 -22.65 10.83 -4.14
C ALA A 324 -23.95 10.03 -3.87
N GLU A 325 -24.13 9.50 -2.64
CA GLU A 325 -25.35 8.82 -2.21
C GLU A 325 -26.59 9.73 -2.32
N SER A 326 -26.44 11.00 -1.91
CA SER A 326 -27.53 11.97 -1.99
C SER A 326 -27.92 12.31 -3.42
N ALA A 327 -26.94 12.37 -4.33
CA ALA A 327 -27.16 12.69 -5.74
C ALA A 327 -27.68 11.49 -6.55
N ASP A 328 -27.23 10.27 -6.21
CA ASP A 328 -27.70 9.02 -6.82
C ASP A 328 -27.70 7.86 -5.80
N PRO A 329 -28.84 7.66 -5.09
CA PRO A 329 -28.96 6.58 -4.11
C PRO A 329 -28.88 5.15 -4.70
N ALA A 330 -28.93 5.00 -6.01
CA ALA A 330 -28.80 3.71 -6.68
C ALA A 330 -27.35 3.35 -7.04
N LEU A 331 -26.40 4.27 -6.87
CA LEU A 331 -25.00 4.01 -7.14
C LEU A 331 -24.39 3.15 -6.02
N ALA A 332 -24.05 1.90 -6.32
CA ALA A 332 -23.58 0.93 -5.32
C ALA A 332 -22.25 1.31 -4.63
N GLY A 333 -21.33 1.95 -5.36
CA GLY A 333 -19.99 2.25 -4.86
C GLY A 333 -19.94 3.09 -3.58
N PRO A 334 -20.66 4.23 -3.49
CA PRO A 334 -20.70 5.02 -2.27
C PRO A 334 -21.18 4.24 -1.04
N HIS A 335 -22.20 3.39 -1.21
CA HIS A 335 -22.70 2.53 -0.13
C HIS A 335 -21.65 1.53 0.35
N GLU A 336 -20.89 0.90 -0.56
CA GLU A 336 -19.79 0.01 -0.19
C GLU A 336 -18.79 0.73 0.70
N GLU A 337 -18.33 1.90 0.27
CA GLU A 337 -17.28 2.64 0.98
C GLU A 337 -17.78 3.25 2.30
N LEU A 338 -19.00 3.77 2.34
CA LEU A 338 -19.63 4.23 3.59
C LEU A 338 -19.77 3.08 4.59
N GLY A 339 -20.07 1.87 4.12
CA GLY A 339 -20.09 0.68 4.96
C GLY A 339 -18.72 0.37 5.57
N PHE A 340 -17.64 0.45 4.79
CA PHE A 340 -16.28 0.22 5.30
C PHE A 340 -15.84 1.33 6.26
N LEU A 341 -16.18 2.58 6.01
CA LEU A 341 -15.91 3.69 6.93
C LEU A 341 -16.68 3.54 8.26
N ALA A 342 -17.97 3.19 8.19
CA ALA A 342 -18.78 2.95 9.39
C ALA A 342 -18.22 1.79 10.23
N TRP A 343 -17.81 0.70 9.56
CA TRP A 343 -17.22 -0.45 10.26
C TRP A 343 -15.87 -0.10 10.91
N ARG A 344 -15.05 0.73 10.26
CA ARG A 344 -13.82 1.27 10.82
C ARG A 344 -14.08 2.08 12.09
N ASP A 345 -15.17 2.86 12.12
CA ASP A 345 -15.61 3.63 13.28
C ASP A 345 -16.28 2.76 14.38
N GLY A 346 -16.39 1.45 14.17
CA GLY A 346 -17.05 0.52 15.10
C GLY A 346 -18.57 0.55 15.05
N LYS A 347 -19.16 1.14 14.01
CA LYS A 347 -20.62 1.26 13.81
C LYS A 347 -21.14 0.07 12.99
N ASP A 348 -21.10 -1.12 13.56
CA ASP A 348 -21.36 -2.38 12.85
C ASP A 348 -22.73 -2.44 12.17
N GLU A 349 -23.79 -1.94 12.81
CA GLU A 349 -25.16 -1.93 12.24
C GLU A 349 -25.26 -1.00 11.02
N GLU A 350 -24.67 0.20 11.10
CA GLU A 350 -24.62 1.15 9.99
C GLU A 350 -23.83 0.54 8.81
N ALA A 351 -22.67 -0.05 9.09
CA ALA A 351 -21.85 -0.72 8.09
C ALA A 351 -22.62 -1.81 7.34
N ARG A 352 -23.30 -2.69 8.08
CA ARG A 352 -24.11 -3.76 7.48
C ARG A 352 -25.26 -3.22 6.61
N ALA A 353 -25.93 -2.15 7.08
CA ALA A 353 -27.01 -1.54 6.32
C ALA A 353 -26.50 -0.96 4.98
N GLU A 354 -25.34 -0.31 4.99
CA GLU A 354 -24.74 0.24 3.78
C GLU A 354 -24.28 -0.86 2.81
N TRP A 355 -23.62 -1.93 3.29
CA TRP A 355 -23.24 -3.05 2.43
C TRP A 355 -24.46 -3.79 1.86
N GLN A 356 -25.57 -3.88 2.59
CA GLN A 356 -26.83 -4.43 2.05
C GLN A 356 -27.37 -3.59 0.89
N LYS A 357 -27.32 -2.26 0.99
CA LYS A 357 -27.70 -1.35 -0.09
C LYS A 357 -26.78 -1.54 -1.31
N ALA A 358 -25.45 -1.62 -1.10
CA ALA A 358 -24.48 -1.86 -2.16
C ALA A 358 -24.77 -3.14 -2.95
N VAL A 359 -24.96 -4.27 -2.24
CA VAL A 359 -25.25 -5.58 -2.88
C VAL A 359 -26.63 -5.59 -3.54
N ALA A 360 -27.62 -4.87 -2.99
CA ALA A 360 -28.94 -4.74 -3.58
C ALA A 360 -28.92 -3.91 -4.87
N ALA A 361 -28.11 -2.84 -4.90
CA ALA A 361 -27.94 -2.00 -6.07
C ALA A 361 -27.15 -2.75 -7.18
N ASP A 362 -26.08 -3.45 -6.80
CA ASP A 362 -25.28 -4.25 -7.73
C ASP A 362 -24.72 -5.52 -7.04
N PRO A 363 -25.23 -6.71 -7.37
CA PRO A 363 -24.75 -7.98 -6.82
C PRO A 363 -23.30 -8.35 -7.19
N SER A 364 -22.62 -7.58 -8.04
CA SER A 364 -21.20 -7.77 -8.36
C SER A 364 -20.27 -7.19 -7.30
N PHE A 365 -20.77 -6.39 -6.34
CA PHE A 365 -20.00 -5.83 -5.23
C PHE A 365 -19.63 -6.91 -4.20
N TYR A 366 -18.68 -7.76 -4.60
CA TYR A 366 -18.25 -8.93 -3.83
C TYR A 366 -17.60 -8.57 -2.49
N ARG A 367 -16.96 -7.39 -2.36
CA ARG A 367 -16.38 -6.93 -1.08
C ARG A 367 -17.46 -6.71 -0.05
N SER A 368 -18.54 -6.03 -0.41
CA SER A 368 -19.72 -5.84 0.46
C SER A 368 -20.36 -7.18 0.83
N ALA A 369 -20.51 -8.10 -0.14
CA ALA A 369 -21.05 -9.44 0.12
C ALA A 369 -20.14 -10.24 1.07
N PHE A 370 -18.83 -10.17 0.89
CA PHE A 370 -17.85 -10.78 1.78
C PHE A 370 -17.91 -10.16 3.19
N ALA A 371 -17.95 -8.82 3.29
CA ALA A 371 -18.05 -8.12 4.57
C ALA A 371 -19.32 -8.49 5.33
N LEU A 372 -20.47 -8.58 4.67
CA LEU A 372 -21.73 -9.05 5.26
C LEU A 372 -21.62 -10.46 5.83
N LEU A 373 -20.93 -11.35 5.12
CA LEU A 373 -20.71 -12.73 5.57
C LEU A 373 -19.76 -12.75 6.79
N MET A 374 -18.68 -11.95 6.78
CA MET A 374 -17.67 -11.95 7.84
C MET A 374 -18.10 -11.20 9.11
N THR A 375 -19.01 -10.25 9.00
CA THR A 375 -19.57 -9.51 10.15
C THR A 375 -20.79 -10.20 10.78
N GLY A 376 -21.13 -11.41 10.33
CA GLY A 376 -22.12 -12.28 10.96
C GLY A 376 -21.60 -12.95 12.25
N THR A 377 -22.10 -14.15 12.54
CA THR A 377 -21.61 -14.95 13.67
C THR A 377 -20.13 -15.28 13.45
N PRO A 378 -19.24 -14.96 14.42
CA PRO A 378 -17.81 -15.28 14.30
C PRO A 378 -17.61 -16.79 14.04
N LEU A 379 -16.63 -17.15 13.20
CA LEU A 379 -16.37 -18.55 12.83
C LEU A 379 -16.19 -19.46 14.06
N ARG A 380 -15.58 -18.94 15.15
CA ARG A 380 -15.37 -19.69 16.40
C ARG A 380 -16.68 -20.11 17.09
N ASP A 381 -17.75 -19.35 16.88
CA ASP A 381 -19.04 -19.53 17.54
C ASP A 381 -20.05 -20.22 16.62
N GLN A 382 -19.68 -20.52 15.37
CA GLN A 382 -20.52 -21.20 14.40
C GLN A 382 -20.61 -22.70 14.67
N THR A 383 -21.82 -23.24 14.56
CA THR A 383 -22.06 -24.69 14.54
C THR A 383 -21.47 -25.33 13.28
N PRO A 384 -21.23 -26.64 13.24
CA PRO A 384 -20.78 -27.33 12.03
C PRO A 384 -21.70 -27.13 10.82
N GLN A 385 -23.00 -26.94 11.04
CA GLN A 385 -23.96 -26.65 9.97
C GLN A 385 -23.72 -25.22 9.42
N GLN A 386 -23.61 -24.22 10.28
CA GLN A 386 -23.32 -22.84 9.90
C GLN A 386 -21.96 -22.70 9.21
N LEU A 387 -20.93 -23.44 9.65
CA LEU A 387 -19.63 -23.48 8.98
C LEU A 387 -19.74 -24.01 7.55
N ARG A 388 -20.56 -25.05 7.30
CA ARG A 388 -20.81 -25.55 5.92
C ARG A 388 -21.56 -24.52 5.05
N GLU A 389 -22.52 -23.81 5.64
CA GLU A 389 -23.23 -22.72 4.95
C GLU A 389 -22.28 -21.58 4.61
N THR A 390 -21.42 -21.18 5.54
CA THR A 390 -20.36 -20.18 5.31
C THR A 390 -19.39 -20.65 4.23
N GLN A 391 -18.96 -21.91 4.24
CA GLN A 391 -18.11 -22.47 3.21
C GLN A 391 -18.78 -22.36 1.83
N THR A 392 -20.05 -22.74 1.73
CA THR A 392 -20.80 -22.67 0.46
C THR A 392 -20.89 -21.23 -0.07
N ALA A 393 -21.14 -20.26 0.84
CA ALA A 393 -21.19 -18.84 0.47
C ALA A 393 -19.82 -18.31 0.02
N LEU A 394 -18.74 -18.69 0.68
CA LEU A 394 -17.36 -18.33 0.28
C LEU A 394 -16.98 -18.96 -1.07
N GLU A 395 -17.36 -20.22 -1.33
CA GLU A 395 -17.13 -20.85 -2.64
C GLU A 395 -17.89 -20.12 -3.76
N ALA A 396 -19.11 -19.66 -3.50
CA ALA A 396 -19.85 -18.85 -4.47
C ALA A 396 -19.22 -17.47 -4.71
N LEU A 397 -18.66 -16.84 -3.68
CA LEU A 397 -17.91 -15.59 -3.83
C LEU A 397 -16.58 -15.79 -4.55
N LYS A 398 -15.89 -16.90 -4.33
CA LYS A 398 -14.67 -17.26 -5.06
C LYS A 398 -14.87 -17.32 -6.57
N GLU A 399 -16.00 -17.83 -7.04
CA GLU A 399 -16.32 -17.85 -8.48
C GLU A 399 -16.49 -16.44 -9.07
N LYS A 400 -17.00 -15.48 -8.26
CA LYS A 400 -17.15 -14.07 -8.67
C LYS A 400 -15.85 -13.27 -8.57
N ALA A 401 -15.02 -13.57 -7.59
CA ALA A 401 -13.79 -12.84 -7.28
C ALA A 401 -12.61 -13.82 -7.04
N PRO A 402 -12.17 -14.55 -8.08
CA PRO A 402 -11.16 -15.62 -7.94
C PRO A 402 -9.77 -15.12 -7.55
N ARG A 403 -9.55 -13.82 -7.56
CA ARG A 403 -8.27 -13.19 -7.17
C ARG A 403 -8.34 -12.45 -5.84
N PHE A 404 -9.46 -12.48 -5.15
CA PHE A 404 -9.62 -11.85 -3.85
C PHE A 404 -9.14 -12.79 -2.73
N ALA A 405 -7.88 -12.64 -2.33
CA ALA A 405 -7.19 -13.51 -1.38
C ALA A 405 -7.91 -13.70 -0.03
N PRO A 406 -8.60 -12.70 0.55
CA PRO A 406 -9.34 -12.88 1.80
C PRO A 406 -10.38 -14.01 1.78
N ILE A 407 -10.99 -14.31 0.63
CA ILE A 407 -11.91 -15.46 0.50
C ILE A 407 -11.18 -16.76 0.81
N PHE A 408 -9.97 -16.94 0.28
CA PHE A 408 -9.19 -18.16 0.48
C PHE A 408 -8.68 -18.30 1.92
N VAL A 409 -8.35 -17.19 2.58
CA VAL A 409 -8.04 -17.17 4.03
C VAL A 409 -9.23 -17.68 4.84
N GLN A 410 -10.42 -17.16 4.56
CA GLN A 410 -11.63 -17.58 5.29
C GLN A 410 -12.01 -19.03 4.96
N LEU A 411 -11.86 -19.46 3.70
CA LEU A 411 -12.03 -20.87 3.34
C LEU A 411 -11.07 -21.77 4.10
N ALA A 412 -9.79 -21.39 4.21
CA ALA A 412 -8.81 -22.15 4.97
C ALA A 412 -9.22 -22.29 6.44
N MET A 413 -9.68 -21.21 7.06
CA MET A 413 -10.14 -21.22 8.47
C MET A 413 -11.40 -22.08 8.67
N VAL A 414 -12.40 -21.96 7.79
CA VAL A 414 -13.63 -22.74 7.85
C VAL A 414 -13.34 -24.23 7.64
N GLN A 415 -12.54 -24.58 6.63
CA GLN A 415 -12.15 -25.95 6.31
C GLN A 415 -11.35 -26.60 7.44
N TRP A 416 -10.46 -25.82 8.09
CA TRP A 416 -9.73 -26.27 9.27
C TRP A 416 -10.70 -26.61 10.42
N ARG A 417 -11.65 -25.73 10.73
CA ARG A 417 -12.66 -25.96 11.79
C ARG A 417 -13.58 -27.15 11.47
N LEU A 418 -13.81 -27.44 10.22
CA LEU A 418 -14.55 -28.63 9.76
C LEU A 418 -13.69 -29.90 9.72
N GLY A 419 -12.40 -29.84 10.12
CA GLY A 419 -11.46 -30.95 10.11
C GLY A 419 -10.91 -31.31 8.73
N SER A 420 -11.17 -30.51 7.71
CA SER A 420 -10.72 -30.72 6.33
C SER A 420 -9.31 -30.15 6.10
N MET A 421 -8.31 -30.64 6.84
CA MET A 421 -6.96 -30.08 6.89
C MET A 421 -6.28 -29.91 5.52
N ASN A 422 -6.39 -30.90 4.64
CA ASN A 422 -5.79 -30.83 3.30
C ASN A 422 -6.41 -29.71 2.45
N SER A 423 -7.72 -29.48 2.56
CA SER A 423 -8.41 -28.39 1.87
C SER A 423 -8.00 -27.04 2.45
N ALA A 424 -7.95 -26.93 3.78
CA ALA A 424 -7.49 -25.74 4.47
C ALA A 424 -6.09 -25.33 4.02
N TYR A 425 -5.17 -26.27 3.96
CA TYR A 425 -3.79 -26.04 3.50
C TYR A 425 -3.75 -25.55 2.03
N LYS A 426 -4.53 -26.17 1.12
CA LYS A 426 -4.62 -25.72 -0.27
C LYS A 426 -5.15 -24.29 -0.38
N SER A 427 -6.18 -23.96 0.40
CA SER A 427 -6.74 -22.61 0.41
C SER A 427 -5.74 -21.60 0.96
N SER A 428 -4.97 -21.91 2.01
CA SER A 428 -3.95 -21.00 2.54
C SER A 428 -2.81 -20.75 1.53
N LEU A 429 -2.37 -21.78 0.80
CA LEU A 429 -1.37 -21.63 -0.26
C LEU A 429 -1.88 -20.76 -1.43
N GLU A 430 -3.17 -20.84 -1.74
CA GLU A 430 -3.76 -19.98 -2.78
C GLU A 430 -3.82 -18.52 -2.31
N ALA A 431 -4.11 -18.26 -1.04
CA ALA A 431 -4.02 -16.92 -0.47
C ALA A 431 -2.58 -16.37 -0.57
N GLU A 432 -1.57 -17.17 -0.18
CA GLU A 432 -0.16 -16.79 -0.33
C GLU A 432 0.23 -16.52 -1.79
N ARG A 433 -0.24 -17.33 -2.72
CA ARG A 433 0.03 -17.15 -4.14
C ARG A 433 -0.54 -15.84 -4.69
N LEU A 434 -1.71 -15.45 -4.21
CA LEU A 434 -2.37 -14.22 -4.63
C LEU A 434 -1.74 -12.97 -4.03
N GLU A 435 -1.34 -13.04 -2.76
CA GLU A 435 -0.73 -11.93 -2.03
C GLU A 435 0.50 -12.40 -1.23
N PRO A 436 1.62 -12.72 -1.92
CA PRO A 436 2.81 -13.33 -1.30
C PRO A 436 3.55 -12.41 -0.33
N TRP A 437 3.26 -11.12 -0.36
CA TRP A 437 3.85 -10.12 0.55
C TRP A 437 3.16 -10.05 1.91
N ARG A 438 2.04 -10.76 2.12
CA ARG A 438 1.32 -10.77 3.40
C ARG A 438 1.86 -11.84 4.34
N ALA A 439 2.61 -11.42 5.35
CA ALA A 439 3.14 -12.31 6.39
C ALA A 439 2.05 -13.15 7.07
N GLY A 440 0.90 -12.55 7.36
CA GLY A 440 -0.22 -13.23 8.02
C GLY A 440 -0.74 -14.47 7.27
N TYR A 441 -0.60 -14.52 5.93
CA TYR A 441 -1.01 -15.70 5.16
C TYR A 441 0.00 -16.84 5.33
N HIS A 442 1.31 -16.53 5.34
CA HIS A 442 2.36 -17.50 5.65
C HIS A 442 2.27 -18.00 7.11
N LEU A 443 1.89 -17.11 8.04
CA LEU A 443 1.63 -17.50 9.43
C LEU A 443 0.44 -18.46 9.55
N LEU A 444 -0.68 -18.16 8.86
CA LEU A 444 -1.81 -19.08 8.78
C LEU A 444 -1.38 -20.46 8.28
N THR A 445 -0.61 -20.50 7.19
CA THR A 445 -0.06 -21.77 6.67
C THR A 445 0.83 -22.46 7.69
N GLY A 446 1.69 -21.73 8.39
CA GLY A 446 2.51 -22.27 9.48
C GLY A 446 1.68 -22.91 10.61
N HIS A 447 0.62 -22.25 11.03
CA HIS A 447 -0.33 -22.78 12.03
C HIS A 447 -1.07 -24.04 11.53
N LEU A 448 -1.49 -24.05 10.27
CA LEU A 448 -2.13 -25.23 9.66
C LEU A 448 -1.15 -26.42 9.58
N LEU A 449 0.11 -26.18 9.20
CA LEU A 449 1.16 -27.20 9.17
C LEU A 449 1.43 -27.78 10.57
N MET A 450 1.52 -26.91 11.59
CA MET A 450 1.70 -27.35 12.98
C MET A 450 0.55 -28.27 13.41
N ASN A 451 -0.70 -27.86 13.17
CA ASN A 451 -1.88 -28.62 13.53
C ASN A 451 -2.09 -29.88 12.67
N GLY A 452 -1.56 -29.88 11.44
CA GLY A 452 -1.53 -31.03 10.52
C GLY A 452 -0.37 -32.00 10.78
N HIS A 453 0.32 -31.91 11.92
CA HIS A 453 1.48 -32.72 12.30
C HIS A 453 2.67 -32.62 11.35
N GLN A 454 2.77 -31.55 10.56
CA GLN A 454 3.90 -31.25 9.67
C GLN A 454 4.84 -30.22 10.32
N GLN A 455 5.29 -30.52 11.53
CA GLN A 455 5.98 -29.57 12.41
C GLN A 455 7.29 -29.03 11.81
N LYS A 456 8.04 -29.81 11.03
CA LYS A 456 9.26 -29.33 10.35
C LYS A 456 8.96 -28.22 9.36
N LEU A 457 7.91 -28.39 8.53
CA LEU A 457 7.48 -27.36 7.58
C LEU A 457 6.95 -26.12 8.29
N ALA A 458 6.28 -26.28 9.44
CA ALA A 458 5.87 -25.15 10.29
C ALA A 458 7.08 -24.37 10.81
N GLY A 459 8.16 -25.06 11.21
CA GLY A 459 9.42 -24.43 11.63
C GLY A 459 10.09 -23.64 10.49
N GLU A 460 10.11 -24.21 9.29
CA GLU A 460 10.60 -23.52 8.09
C GLU A 460 9.76 -22.28 7.75
N SER A 461 8.42 -22.38 7.85
CA SER A 461 7.51 -21.26 7.64
C SER A 461 7.78 -20.14 8.66
N SER A 462 7.92 -20.47 9.95
CA SER A 462 8.24 -19.51 11.00
C SER A 462 9.55 -18.77 10.72
N ARG A 463 10.62 -19.52 10.37
CA ARG A 463 11.91 -18.92 10.01
C ARG A 463 11.83 -18.03 8.79
N LEU A 464 11.03 -18.41 7.79
CA LEU A 464 10.78 -17.60 6.61
C LEU A 464 10.18 -16.25 6.99
N VAL A 465 9.08 -16.27 7.75
CA VAL A 465 8.40 -15.03 8.17
C VAL A 465 9.33 -14.16 9.00
N ALA A 466 9.97 -14.73 10.02
CA ALA A 466 10.91 -13.99 10.87
C ALA A 466 12.10 -13.39 10.09
N SER A 467 12.52 -14.00 8.98
CA SER A 467 13.62 -13.47 8.17
C SER A 467 13.21 -12.34 7.21
N ARG A 468 11.92 -12.18 6.94
CA ARG A 468 11.41 -11.28 5.89
C ARG A 468 10.61 -10.10 6.42
N TRP A 469 9.82 -10.32 7.46
CA TRP A 469 8.92 -9.32 8.02
C TRP A 469 9.31 -8.99 9.45
N PRO A 470 9.69 -7.73 9.74
CA PRO A 470 9.95 -7.27 11.11
C PRO A 470 8.64 -6.98 11.85
N GLY A 471 8.73 -6.65 13.14
CA GLY A 471 7.58 -6.20 13.93
C GLY A 471 6.69 -7.33 14.43
N SER A 472 5.38 -7.09 14.43
CA SER A 472 4.39 -8.03 14.99
C SER A 472 4.36 -9.37 14.26
N ASP A 473 4.50 -9.37 12.95
CA ASP A 473 4.50 -10.61 12.16
C ASP A 473 5.73 -11.48 12.46
N HIS A 474 6.89 -10.83 12.65
CA HIS A 474 8.10 -11.50 13.13
C HIS A 474 7.87 -12.16 14.48
N ASP A 475 7.32 -11.42 15.43
CA ASP A 475 7.13 -11.90 16.79
C ASP A 475 6.10 -13.03 16.86
N GLU A 476 5.04 -12.98 16.04
CA GLU A 476 4.09 -14.09 15.89
C GLU A 476 4.79 -15.35 15.29
N ALA A 477 5.69 -15.17 14.34
CA ALA A 477 6.49 -16.27 13.81
C ALA A 477 7.42 -16.88 14.87
N VAL A 478 8.02 -16.05 15.74
CA VAL A 478 8.84 -16.50 16.88
C VAL A 478 7.99 -17.29 17.87
N ASP A 479 6.76 -16.82 18.17
CA ASP A 479 5.84 -17.52 19.05
C ASP A 479 5.43 -18.87 18.48
N LEU A 480 5.08 -18.94 17.20
CA LEU A 480 4.80 -20.22 16.53
C LEU A 480 6.01 -21.16 16.59
N TRP A 481 7.22 -20.65 16.32
CA TRP A 481 8.46 -21.41 16.37
C TRP A 481 8.74 -21.95 17.78
N ASN A 482 8.47 -21.18 18.84
CA ASN A 482 8.64 -21.59 20.24
C ASN A 482 7.67 -22.71 20.66
N LEU A 483 6.50 -22.81 20.02
CA LEU A 483 5.54 -23.89 20.25
C LEU A 483 5.99 -25.24 19.67
N LEU A 484 6.94 -25.24 18.73
CA LEU A 484 7.40 -26.45 18.06
C LEU A 484 8.43 -27.21 18.91
N PRO A 485 8.48 -28.55 18.79
CA PRO A 485 9.55 -29.33 19.40
C PRO A 485 10.90 -28.98 18.77
N ASN A 486 11.99 -29.19 19.53
CA ASN A 486 13.33 -28.72 19.11
C ASN A 486 13.81 -29.30 17.77
N ASP A 487 13.48 -30.55 17.47
CA ASP A 487 13.82 -31.22 16.21
C ASP A 487 13.02 -30.74 14.99
N ALA A 488 11.96 -29.97 15.21
CA ALA A 488 11.13 -29.35 14.18
C ALA A 488 11.43 -27.86 13.95
N ARG A 489 12.32 -27.26 14.76
CA ARG A 489 12.62 -25.82 14.69
C ARG A 489 13.54 -25.43 13.54
N GLY A 490 14.05 -26.41 12.78
CA GLY A 490 14.99 -26.21 11.66
C GLY A 490 16.40 -25.83 12.12
N ASP A 491 17.34 -25.85 11.20
CA ASP A 491 18.73 -25.50 11.44
C ASP A 491 18.91 -23.97 11.54
N GLY A 492 19.85 -23.54 12.37
CA GLY A 492 20.19 -22.11 12.54
C GLY A 492 20.02 -21.61 13.98
N PRO A 493 20.35 -20.34 14.26
CA PRO A 493 20.25 -19.76 15.58
C PRO A 493 18.81 -19.69 16.05
N PRO A 494 18.56 -19.66 17.37
CA PRO A 494 17.23 -19.38 17.92
C PRO A 494 16.67 -18.06 17.39
N LEU A 495 15.37 -18.05 17.10
CA LEU A 495 14.68 -16.82 16.75
C LEU A 495 14.51 -15.95 18.01
N THR A 496 14.64 -14.63 17.84
CA THR A 496 14.50 -13.64 18.91
C THR A 496 13.44 -12.63 18.53
N LEU A 497 12.73 -12.07 19.52
CA LEU A 497 11.68 -11.07 19.29
C LEU A 497 12.23 -9.78 18.70
N SER A 498 11.44 -9.12 17.86
CA SER A 498 11.66 -7.75 17.38
C SER A 498 11.32 -6.73 18.46
N PHE A 499 10.24 -6.99 19.23
CA PHE A 499 9.87 -6.14 20.36
C PHE A 499 10.69 -6.54 21.59
N PRO A 500 11.43 -5.60 22.21
CA PRO A 500 12.20 -5.91 23.41
C PRO A 500 11.30 -6.43 24.54
N ALA A 501 11.71 -7.50 25.20
CA ALA A 501 10.92 -8.15 26.25
C ALA A 501 10.63 -7.25 27.47
N ASP A 502 11.46 -6.21 27.68
CA ASP A 502 11.32 -5.23 28.75
C ASP A 502 10.62 -3.92 28.30
N ALA A 503 10.06 -3.89 27.09
CA ALA A 503 9.32 -2.75 26.57
C ALA A 503 7.81 -2.90 26.85
N THR A 504 7.16 -1.75 27.02
CA THR A 504 5.69 -1.72 26.99
C THR A 504 5.24 -1.61 25.54
N VAL A 505 4.37 -2.52 25.10
CA VAL A 505 3.79 -2.53 23.76
C VAL A 505 2.36 -2.02 23.82
N VAL A 506 2.02 -1.06 22.96
CA VAL A 506 0.67 -0.51 22.82
C VAL A 506 0.23 -0.57 21.35
N ARG A 507 -1.02 -0.95 21.14
CA ARG A 507 -1.71 -0.83 19.84
C ARG A 507 -2.67 0.34 19.92
N GLY A 508 -2.74 1.14 18.86
CA GLY A 508 -3.61 2.31 18.84
C GLY A 508 -3.49 3.13 17.56
N THR A 509 -4.20 4.24 17.55
CA THR A 509 -4.20 5.18 16.43
C THR A 509 -3.21 6.30 16.69
N ILE A 510 -2.41 6.67 15.70
CA ILE A 510 -1.53 7.83 15.75
C ILE A 510 -2.39 9.09 15.68
N VAL A 511 -2.45 9.84 16.79
CA VAL A 511 -3.21 11.10 16.87
C VAL A 511 -2.41 12.24 16.26
N SER A 512 -1.11 12.28 16.51
CA SER A 512 -0.22 13.28 15.95
C SER A 512 1.20 12.75 15.79
N SER A 513 1.88 13.27 14.78
CA SER A 513 3.29 13.02 14.47
C SER A 513 3.99 14.34 14.23
N VAL A 514 5.10 14.60 14.93
CA VAL A 514 5.89 15.81 14.82
C VAL A 514 7.38 15.45 14.82
N CYS A 515 8.12 16.01 13.87
CA CYS A 515 9.58 15.87 13.79
C CYS A 515 10.25 17.22 14.00
N ASP A 516 10.73 17.48 15.20
CA ASP A 516 11.51 18.67 15.56
C ASP A 516 12.91 18.26 16.07
N LYS A 517 12.95 17.58 17.21
CA LYS A 517 14.20 17.06 17.83
C LYS A 517 14.29 15.54 17.79
N GLY A 518 13.64 14.92 16.86
CA GLY A 518 13.35 13.52 16.73
C GLY A 518 11.87 13.32 16.42
N LEU A 519 11.45 12.08 16.23
CA LEU A 519 10.04 11.76 16.04
C LEU A 519 9.32 11.77 17.39
N SER A 520 8.32 12.63 17.53
CA SER A 520 7.39 12.66 18.67
C SER A 520 6.01 12.21 18.20
N LEU A 521 5.42 11.23 18.88
CA LEU A 521 4.11 10.67 18.56
C LEU A 521 3.17 10.77 19.76
N VAL A 522 1.91 10.97 19.47
CA VAL A 522 0.81 10.75 20.41
C VAL A 522 -0.03 9.59 19.88
N ILE A 523 -0.13 8.53 20.66
CA ILE A 523 -0.89 7.31 20.31
C ILE A 523 -2.12 7.24 21.20
N GLN A 524 -3.30 7.12 20.61
CA GLN A 524 -4.52 6.77 21.32
C GLN A 524 -4.65 5.25 21.36
N PRO A 525 -4.47 4.60 22.52
CA PRO A 525 -4.61 3.15 22.62
C PRO A 525 -6.00 2.65 22.23
N GLU A 526 -6.08 1.42 21.73
CA GLU A 526 -7.35 0.73 21.42
C GLU A 526 -8.16 0.38 22.68
N ALA A 527 -7.49 0.30 23.84
CA ALA A 527 -8.16 0.00 25.10
C ALA A 527 -9.15 1.12 25.48
N VAL A 528 -10.37 0.73 25.82
CA VAL A 528 -11.44 1.66 26.19
C VAL A 528 -11.01 2.53 27.37
N ASN A 529 -11.18 3.84 27.27
CA ASN A 529 -10.81 4.84 28.28
C ASN A 529 -9.30 4.91 28.62
N ALA A 530 -8.41 4.36 27.80
CA ALA A 530 -6.98 4.52 28.00
C ALA A 530 -6.53 5.95 27.68
N ALA A 531 -5.65 6.49 28.51
CA ALA A 531 -5.03 7.81 28.26
C ALA A 531 -4.11 7.72 27.03
N PRO A 532 -4.00 8.81 26.24
CA PRO A 532 -3.05 8.87 25.15
C PRO A 532 -1.61 8.68 25.63
N VAL A 533 -0.83 7.90 24.88
CA VAL A 533 0.58 7.63 25.16
C VAL A 533 1.45 8.57 24.32
N LYS A 534 2.37 9.29 24.96
CA LYS A 534 3.33 10.16 24.29
C LYS A 534 4.68 9.49 24.26
N VAL A 535 5.23 9.31 23.06
CA VAL A 535 6.54 8.70 22.86
C VAL A 535 7.44 9.57 21.98
N GLN A 536 8.74 9.45 22.16
CA GLN A 536 9.73 10.18 21.37
C GLN A 536 10.92 9.27 21.05
N SER A 537 11.42 9.34 19.80
CA SER A 537 12.69 8.70 19.43
C SER A 537 13.86 9.46 20.05
N SER A 538 14.95 8.75 20.35
CA SER A 538 16.17 9.38 20.89
C SER A 538 17.07 10.04 19.83
N GLY A 539 16.76 9.84 18.54
CA GLY A 539 17.51 10.39 17.42
C GLY A 539 17.19 11.87 17.16
N ARG A 540 18.17 12.62 16.66
CA ARG A 540 17.90 13.94 16.08
C ARG A 540 17.23 13.77 14.73
N TYR A 541 16.42 14.76 14.33
CA TYR A 541 15.79 14.84 13.00
C TYR A 541 16.78 14.52 11.85
N GLU A 542 17.99 15.09 11.91
CA GLU A 542 19.07 14.89 10.94
C GLU A 542 19.68 13.47 10.91
N ARG A 543 19.46 12.69 11.95
CA ARG A 543 19.97 11.31 12.08
C ARG A 543 18.91 10.24 11.88
N GLY A 544 17.67 10.63 11.60
CA GLY A 544 16.53 9.74 11.49
C GLY A 544 16.18 9.06 12.83
N PHE A 545 15.56 7.90 12.76
CA PHE A 545 15.20 7.07 13.92
C PHE A 545 16.25 5.99 14.18
N SER A 546 17.54 6.37 14.25
CA SER A 546 18.65 5.43 14.31
C SER A 546 18.54 4.38 15.42
N ASP A 547 17.82 4.71 16.50
CA ASP A 547 17.60 3.85 17.66
C ASP A 547 16.19 3.24 17.71
N THR A 548 15.38 3.48 16.70
CA THR A 548 13.98 2.99 16.64
C THR A 548 13.83 2.03 15.47
N LEU A 549 13.34 0.81 15.74
CA LEU A 549 12.94 -0.10 14.67
C LEU A 549 11.67 0.45 14.02
N TRP A 550 11.79 0.84 12.76
CA TRP A 550 10.68 1.29 11.94
C TRP A 550 10.15 0.12 11.09
N VAL A 551 8.86 -0.09 11.16
CA VAL A 551 8.15 -1.05 10.32
C VAL A 551 6.95 -0.32 9.72
N GLY A 552 7.06 0.06 8.47
CA GLY A 552 6.04 0.82 7.78
C GLY A 552 6.23 0.75 6.27
N ARG A 553 5.35 1.41 5.53
CA ARG A 553 5.51 1.55 4.09
C ARG A 553 6.62 2.57 3.82
N ASP A 554 7.46 2.28 2.83
CA ASP A 554 8.59 3.13 2.44
C ASP A 554 8.17 4.55 1.99
N HIS A 555 6.92 4.72 1.56
CA HIS A 555 6.35 6.00 1.12
C HIS A 555 5.91 6.94 2.24
N PHE A 556 5.79 6.43 3.46
CA PHE A 556 5.44 7.27 4.61
C PHE A 556 6.70 7.67 5.34
N THR A 557 7.07 8.92 5.23
CA THR A 557 7.98 9.46 6.23
C THR A 557 7.20 9.55 7.54
N ALA A 558 7.80 9.07 8.64
CA ALA A 558 7.13 9.08 9.94
C ALA A 558 6.70 10.48 10.42
N CYS A 559 7.10 11.54 9.74
CA CYS A 559 6.73 12.91 10.04
C CYS A 559 5.51 13.40 9.27
N PHE A 560 5.16 12.71 8.18
CA PHE A 560 4.07 13.10 7.31
C PHE A 560 3.17 11.88 7.05
N HIS A 561 1.89 12.13 6.89
CA HIS A 561 0.89 11.15 6.44
C HIS A 561 0.65 9.92 7.33
N ILE A 562 1.20 9.86 8.56
CA ILE A 562 0.93 8.75 9.49
C ILE A 562 -0.13 9.07 10.55
N ALA A 563 -0.52 10.32 10.72
CA ALA A 563 -1.62 10.68 11.61
C ALA A 563 -2.93 10.04 11.10
N GLY A 564 -3.70 9.43 12.01
CA GLY A 564 -4.90 8.67 11.69
C GLY A 564 -4.64 7.19 11.39
N LEU A 565 -3.39 6.77 11.15
CA LEU A 565 -3.06 5.37 10.91
C LEU A 565 -2.98 4.57 12.21
N GLN A 566 -3.22 3.28 12.11
CA GLN A 566 -3.02 2.33 13.21
C GLN A 566 -1.53 2.04 13.37
N ALA A 567 -1.10 1.89 14.62
CA ALA A 567 0.28 1.56 14.93
C ALA A 567 0.40 0.56 16.09
N VAL A 568 1.48 -0.21 16.04
CA VAL A 568 2.01 -0.95 17.20
C VAL A 568 3.28 -0.23 17.64
N VAL A 569 3.33 0.18 18.88
CA VAL A 569 4.43 0.97 19.42
C VAL A 569 5.02 0.26 20.63
N ALA A 570 6.33 0.00 20.61
CA ALA A 570 7.07 -0.43 21.79
C ALA A 570 7.88 0.73 22.36
N TYR A 571 7.78 0.95 23.65
CA TYR A 571 8.44 2.06 24.33
C TYR A 571 8.91 1.72 25.75
N LYS A 572 9.85 2.50 26.27
CA LYS A 572 10.26 2.47 27.68
C LYS A 572 9.90 3.75 28.38
N ALA A 573 9.24 3.65 29.53
CA ALA A 573 9.02 4.77 30.42
C ALA A 573 10.29 5.03 31.25
N GLU A 574 10.97 6.15 31.01
CA GLU A 574 12.19 6.54 31.73
C GLU A 574 11.90 7.56 32.86
N GLY A 575 10.67 7.54 33.42
CA GLY A 575 10.26 8.37 34.56
C GLY A 575 9.83 9.81 34.20
N THR A 576 10.01 10.24 32.95
CA THR A 576 9.54 11.53 32.42
C THR A 576 8.83 11.33 31.10
N GLU A 577 7.73 12.04 30.86
CA GLU A 577 7.12 12.10 29.51
C GLU A 577 7.91 13.06 28.60
N PRO A 578 8.05 12.75 27.31
CA PRO A 578 7.57 11.57 26.57
C PRO A 578 8.44 10.33 26.85
N ALA A 579 7.83 9.12 26.76
CA ALA A 579 8.54 7.86 26.91
C ALA A 579 9.46 7.61 25.70
N LYS A 580 10.52 6.81 25.87
CA LYS A 580 11.46 6.50 24.80
C LYS A 580 10.85 5.50 23.80
N LEU A 581 10.69 5.91 22.56
CA LEU A 581 10.26 5.07 21.45
C LEU A 581 11.37 4.07 21.06
N LEU A 582 11.02 2.79 20.94
CA LEU A 582 11.93 1.71 20.55
C LEU A 582 11.54 1.08 19.22
N VAL A 583 10.25 0.84 19.01
CA VAL A 583 9.70 0.28 17.79
C VAL A 583 8.47 1.06 17.40
N LEU A 584 8.38 1.43 16.15
CA LEU A 584 7.19 1.98 15.52
C LEU A 584 6.83 1.11 14.31
N GLU A 585 5.72 0.41 14.40
CA GLU A 585 5.11 -0.31 13.30
C GLU A 585 3.82 0.41 12.91
N VAL A 586 3.77 0.94 11.69
CA VAL A 586 2.58 1.60 11.15
C VAL A 586 1.81 0.59 10.32
N ARG A 587 0.55 0.39 10.68
CA ARG A 587 -0.35 -0.50 9.97
C ARG A 587 -1.39 0.31 9.22
N ASP A 588 -1.57 -0.08 7.98
CA ASP A 588 -2.71 0.31 7.15
C ASP A 588 -3.66 -0.90 7.13
N ASP A 589 -4.26 -1.15 8.30
CA ASP A 589 -5.20 -2.24 8.42
C ASP A 589 -6.46 -1.87 7.66
N LEU A 590 -6.64 -2.52 6.51
CA LEU A 590 -7.95 -2.59 5.92
C LEU A 590 -8.91 -3.23 6.95
N PRO A 591 -10.20 -2.83 6.96
CA PRO A 591 -11.20 -3.37 7.87
C PRO A 591 -11.19 -4.89 7.98
N ASP A 592 -10.92 -5.61 6.90
CA ASP A 592 -10.85 -7.07 6.84
C ASP A 592 -9.74 -7.68 7.72
N GLN A 593 -8.67 -6.93 8.00
CA GLN A 593 -7.52 -7.40 8.77
C GLN A 593 -7.70 -7.24 10.28
N LYS A 594 -8.44 -6.22 10.75
CA LYS A 594 -8.70 -6.02 12.19
C LYS A 594 -9.38 -7.23 12.85
N ARG A 595 -10.23 -7.94 12.10
CA ARG A 595 -10.97 -9.10 12.63
C ARG A 595 -10.29 -10.44 12.39
N THR A 596 -9.34 -10.53 11.46
CA THR A 596 -8.51 -11.72 11.27
C THR A 596 -7.29 -11.74 12.20
N ALA A 597 -6.73 -10.58 12.56
CA ALA A 597 -5.64 -10.43 13.55
C ALA A 597 -6.06 -10.74 15.01
N THR A 598 -7.36 -10.88 15.30
CA THR A 598 -7.85 -11.50 16.53
C THR A 598 -7.98 -13.02 16.38
N ALA A 599 -7.03 -13.68 15.73
CA ALA A 599 -6.77 -15.09 16.01
C ALA A 599 -6.44 -15.20 17.51
N PRO A 600 -6.92 -16.22 18.22
CA PRO A 600 -6.90 -16.25 19.67
C PRO A 600 -5.47 -16.15 20.18
N THR A 601 -5.18 -15.06 20.89
CA THR A 601 -4.21 -15.12 21.99
C THR A 601 -4.42 -16.46 22.67
N THR A 602 -3.39 -17.26 22.80
CA THR A 602 -3.36 -18.59 23.40
C THR A 602 -3.84 -18.57 24.87
N ALA A 603 -5.12 -18.36 25.07
CA ALA A 603 -5.76 -18.56 26.36
C ALA A 603 -6.80 -19.68 26.19
N ASN A 604 -6.46 -20.83 26.74
CA ASN A 604 -7.29 -22.01 26.91
C ASN A 604 -7.50 -22.92 25.68
N VAL A 605 -6.43 -23.57 25.23
CA VAL A 605 -6.59 -24.95 24.74
C VAL A 605 -6.82 -25.82 25.98
N ALA A 606 -8.06 -26.20 26.25
CA ALA A 606 -8.38 -27.21 27.21
C ALA A 606 -7.61 -28.48 26.86
N LYS A 607 -6.79 -28.96 27.79
CA LYS A 607 -6.11 -30.25 27.67
C LYS A 607 -7.15 -31.34 27.33
N PRO A 608 -6.91 -32.16 26.31
CA PRO A 608 -7.78 -33.34 26.10
C PRO A 608 -7.72 -34.21 27.33
N GLN A 609 -8.89 -34.53 27.88
CA GLN A 609 -8.98 -35.56 28.92
C GLN A 609 -8.54 -36.91 28.34
N PRO A 610 -7.76 -37.71 29.08
CA PRO A 610 -7.40 -39.03 28.63
C PRO A 610 -8.68 -39.90 28.63
N SER A 611 -8.98 -40.51 27.49
CA SER A 611 -9.95 -41.57 27.38
C SER A 611 -9.48 -42.76 28.23
N ASN A 612 -10.21 -43.11 29.24
CA ASN A 612 -10.05 -44.36 29.99
C ASN A 612 -10.52 -45.57 29.16
N PRO A 613 -9.98 -46.76 29.42
CA PRO A 613 -9.83 -47.90 28.52
C PRO A 613 -11.11 -48.56 28.05
#